data_c6201148191069a92ec830dd097e426f
#
_entry.id   c6201148191069a92ec830dd097e426f
#
_cell.length_a   1.000
_cell.length_b   1.000
_cell.length_c   1.000
_cell.angle_alpha   90.00
_cell.angle_beta   90.00
_cell.angle_gamma   90.00
#
_symmetry.space_group_name_H-M   'P 1'
#
loop_
_entity.id
_entity.type
_entity.pdbx_description
1 polymer ?
#
loop_
_entity_poly.entity_id
_entity_poly.type
_entity_poly.pdbx_seq_one_letter_code
_entity_poly.pdbx_strand_id
1 'polypeptide(L)'
;MKKKAGNLVIGIIFLAGLSLLLYPFVANQWNNYRQKQLISGYEQVVSDKEAAEGIDYDAERKKAEDYNEALLPCVLPDSFALAESSGVDPVYMNTLNIAGDEMMGSVEIPKINIK
;
A
#
# COMPACT_ATOMS: atom_id res chain seq x y z
N MET A 1 43.78 24.30 -22.32
CA MET A 1 43.20 23.03 -21.88
C MET A 1 42.71 23.04 -20.43
N LYS A 2 43.47 23.60 -19.47
CA LYS A 2 43.08 23.62 -18.02
C LYS A 2 41.73 24.33 -17.74
N LYS A 3 41.39 25.42 -18.44
CA LYS A 3 40.12 26.13 -18.23
C LYS A 3 38.88 25.34 -18.65
N LYS A 4 38.98 24.53 -19.69
CA LYS A 4 37.86 23.68 -20.16
C LYS A 4 37.59 22.52 -19.20
N ALA A 5 38.61 21.94 -18.59
CA ALA A 5 38.48 20.90 -17.58
C ALA A 5 37.83 21.44 -16.29
N GLY A 6 38.18 22.66 -15.87
CA GLY A 6 37.56 23.30 -14.72
C GLY A 6 36.07 23.56 -14.91
N ASN A 7 35.66 24.05 -16.09
CA ASN A 7 34.24 24.28 -16.38
C ASN A 7 33.44 22.97 -16.44
N LEU A 8 34.07 21.90 -16.92
CA LEU A 8 33.43 20.58 -16.96
C LEU A 8 33.20 20.02 -15.54
N VAL A 9 34.19 20.17 -14.67
CA VAL A 9 34.05 19.75 -13.25
C VAL A 9 32.95 20.53 -12.55
N ILE A 10 32.89 21.85 -12.74
CA ILE A 10 31.81 22.71 -12.19
C ILE A 10 30.45 22.25 -12.73
N GLY A 11 30.34 21.93 -14.02
CA GLY A 11 29.10 21.41 -14.61
C GLY A 11 28.65 20.08 -13.99
N ILE A 12 29.58 19.16 -13.73
CA ILE A 12 29.27 17.87 -13.09
C ILE A 12 28.79 18.09 -11.67
N ILE A 13 29.45 18.94 -10.89
CA ILE A 13 29.05 19.26 -9.51
C ILE A 13 27.67 19.91 -9.48
N PHE A 14 27.41 20.82 -10.41
CA PHE A 14 26.11 21.48 -10.54
C PHE A 14 25.01 20.46 -10.86
N LEU A 15 25.24 19.57 -11.83
CA LEU A 15 24.28 18.52 -12.18
C LEU A 15 24.01 17.57 -11.03
N ALA A 16 25.05 17.17 -10.29
CA ALA A 16 24.90 16.33 -9.10
C ALA A 16 24.06 17.00 -8.02
N GLY A 17 24.34 18.28 -7.74
CA GLY A 17 23.54 19.06 -6.77
C GLY A 17 22.09 19.24 -7.21
N LEU A 18 21.86 19.52 -8.48
CA LEU A 18 20.52 19.64 -9.04
C LEU A 18 19.75 18.30 -8.98
N SER A 19 20.41 17.19 -9.25
CA SER A 19 19.83 15.85 -9.16
C SER A 19 19.39 15.51 -7.72
N LEU A 20 20.20 15.84 -6.72
CA LEU A 20 19.86 15.67 -5.31
C LEU A 20 18.65 16.52 -4.91
N LEU A 21 18.55 17.73 -5.44
CA LEU A 21 17.46 18.65 -5.14
C LEU A 21 16.14 18.23 -5.80
N LEU A 22 16.21 17.65 -7.01
CA LEU A 22 15.04 17.17 -7.74
C LEU A 22 14.59 15.78 -7.28
N TYR A 23 15.46 15.00 -6.65
CA TYR A 23 15.18 13.62 -6.24
C TYR A 23 13.89 13.49 -5.41
N PRO A 24 13.65 14.26 -4.34
CA PRO A 24 12.43 14.13 -3.54
C PRO A 24 11.17 14.46 -4.36
N PHE A 25 11.26 15.40 -5.26
CA PHE A 25 10.13 15.76 -6.13
C PHE A 25 9.76 14.62 -7.09
N VAL A 26 10.74 14.04 -7.76
CA VAL A 26 10.55 12.91 -8.66
C VAL A 26 10.07 11.68 -7.90
N ALA A 27 10.65 11.39 -6.73
CA ALA A 27 10.25 10.26 -5.89
C ALA A 27 8.80 10.39 -5.42
N ASN A 28 8.36 11.57 -5.01
CA ASN A 28 6.98 11.81 -4.61
C ASN A 28 6.00 11.62 -5.77
N GLN A 29 6.33 12.13 -6.96
CA GLN A 29 5.49 11.94 -8.15
C GLN A 29 5.37 10.46 -8.53
N TRP A 30 6.49 9.72 -8.46
CA TRP A 30 6.50 8.30 -8.75
C TRP A 30 5.68 7.49 -7.73
N ASN A 31 5.83 7.78 -6.44
CA ASN A 31 5.06 7.14 -5.38
C ASN A 31 3.56 7.41 -5.53
N ASN A 32 3.18 8.66 -5.77
CA ASN A 32 1.78 9.04 -6.00
C ASN A 32 1.18 8.33 -7.22
N TYR A 33 1.95 8.19 -8.29
CA TYR A 33 1.52 7.47 -9.48
C TYR A 33 1.27 5.99 -9.17
N ARG A 34 2.21 5.33 -8.48
CA ARG A 34 2.07 3.92 -8.08
C ARG A 34 0.89 3.69 -7.16
N GLN A 35 0.70 4.53 -6.16
CA GLN A 35 -0.44 4.44 -5.25
C GLN A 35 -1.78 4.56 -5.99
N LYS A 36 -1.91 5.53 -6.88
CA LYS A 36 -3.11 5.68 -7.70
C LYS A 36 -3.38 4.44 -8.56
N GLN A 37 -2.35 3.86 -9.13
CA GLN A 37 -2.49 2.66 -9.95
C GLN A 37 -2.94 1.45 -9.14
N LEU A 38 -2.43 1.27 -7.92
CA LEU A 38 -2.86 0.19 -7.02
C LEU A 38 -4.32 0.36 -6.60
N ILE A 39 -4.70 1.56 -6.17
CA ILE A 39 -6.09 1.86 -5.74
C ILE A 39 -7.07 1.69 -6.91
N SER A 40 -6.76 2.25 -8.07
CA SER A 40 -7.65 2.11 -9.25
C SER A 40 -7.74 0.67 -9.74
N GLY A 41 -6.66 -0.10 -9.65
CA GLY A 41 -6.68 -1.54 -9.94
C GLY A 41 -7.60 -2.31 -9.01
N TYR A 42 -7.52 -2.04 -7.71
CA TYR A 42 -8.41 -2.62 -6.71
C TYR A 42 -9.88 -2.25 -6.97
N GLU A 43 -10.16 -0.95 -7.12
CA GLU A 43 -11.52 -0.46 -7.39
C GLU A 43 -12.13 -1.13 -8.65
N GLN A 44 -11.34 -1.31 -9.70
CA GLN A 44 -11.78 -1.96 -10.92
C GLN A 44 -12.11 -3.43 -10.70
N VAL A 45 -11.23 -4.19 -10.03
CA VAL A 45 -11.44 -5.61 -9.75
C VAL A 45 -12.67 -5.82 -8.87
N VAL A 46 -12.87 -4.99 -7.84
CA VAL A 46 -14.05 -5.06 -6.97
C VAL A 46 -15.32 -4.74 -7.76
N SER A 47 -15.31 -3.67 -8.58
CA SER A 47 -16.44 -3.30 -9.42
C SER A 47 -16.80 -4.39 -10.45
N ASP A 48 -15.80 -5.00 -11.07
CA ASP A 48 -16.01 -6.08 -12.04
C ASP A 48 -16.60 -7.33 -11.36
N LYS A 49 -16.14 -7.68 -10.17
CA LYS A 49 -16.71 -8.79 -9.36
C LYS A 49 -18.12 -8.49 -8.90
N GLU A 50 -18.39 -7.28 -8.44
CA GLU A 50 -19.73 -6.86 -8.03
C GLU A 50 -20.73 -6.94 -9.19
N ALA A 51 -20.31 -6.54 -10.39
CA ALA A 51 -21.12 -6.59 -11.60
C ALA A 51 -21.35 -8.02 -12.12
N ALA A 52 -20.37 -8.93 -11.96
CA ALA A 52 -20.42 -10.27 -12.51
C ALA A 52 -21.10 -11.29 -11.58
N GLU A 53 -20.80 -11.24 -10.29
CA GLU A 53 -21.18 -12.28 -9.32
C GLU A 53 -22.04 -11.73 -8.16
N GLY A 54 -22.03 -10.41 -7.95
CA GLY A 54 -22.54 -9.78 -6.74
C GLY A 54 -21.63 -10.09 -5.54
N ILE A 55 -21.30 -9.06 -4.76
CA ILE A 55 -20.51 -9.22 -3.54
C ILE A 55 -21.47 -9.18 -2.36
N ASP A 56 -21.52 -10.26 -1.58
CA ASP A 56 -22.27 -10.29 -0.33
C ASP A 56 -21.41 -9.66 0.80
N TYR A 57 -21.50 -8.35 0.90
CA TYR A 57 -20.77 -7.57 1.91
C TYR A 57 -21.20 -7.92 3.34
N ASP A 58 -22.45 -8.35 3.56
CA ASP A 58 -22.93 -8.76 4.88
C ASP A 58 -22.30 -10.08 5.29
N ALA A 59 -22.15 -11.03 4.35
CA ALA A 59 -21.45 -12.28 4.63
C ALA A 59 -19.96 -12.06 4.92
N GLU A 60 -19.29 -11.16 4.18
CA GLU A 60 -17.88 -10.83 4.41
C GLU A 60 -17.68 -10.11 5.77
N ARG A 61 -18.57 -9.20 6.09
CA ARG A 61 -18.59 -8.53 7.40
C ARG A 61 -18.78 -9.52 8.55
N LYS A 62 -19.73 -10.45 8.39
CA LYS A 62 -19.97 -11.48 9.41
C LYS A 62 -18.77 -12.37 9.61
N LYS A 63 -18.06 -12.77 8.56
CA LYS A 63 -16.80 -13.53 8.69
C LYS A 63 -15.76 -12.76 9.52
N ALA A 64 -15.63 -11.44 9.29
CA ALA A 64 -14.72 -10.61 10.06
C ALA A 64 -15.13 -10.48 11.54
N GLU A 65 -16.43 -10.34 11.79
CA GLU A 65 -16.97 -10.30 13.17
C GLU A 65 -16.75 -11.62 13.90
N ASP A 66 -17.07 -12.76 13.26
CA ASP A 66 -16.87 -14.11 13.82
C ASP A 66 -15.37 -14.37 14.11
N TYR A 67 -14.48 -13.92 13.23
CA TYR A 67 -13.04 -14.00 13.45
C TYR A 67 -12.59 -13.18 14.65
N ASN A 68 -13.07 -11.95 14.79
CA ASN A 68 -12.77 -11.09 15.93
C ASN A 68 -13.30 -11.66 17.24
N GLU A 69 -14.50 -12.25 17.26
CA GLU A 69 -15.05 -12.91 18.45
C GLU A 69 -14.21 -14.11 18.87
N ALA A 70 -13.71 -14.87 17.93
CA ALA A 70 -12.81 -15.99 18.19
C ALA A 70 -11.47 -15.56 18.82
N LEU A 71 -11.02 -14.34 18.55
CA LEU A 71 -9.80 -13.77 19.12
C LEU A 71 -10.00 -13.18 20.53
N LEU A 72 -11.22 -12.79 20.90
CA LEU A 72 -11.50 -12.15 22.21
C LEU A 72 -11.01 -12.95 23.44
N PRO A 73 -11.05 -14.29 23.47
CA PRO A 73 -10.52 -15.06 24.59
C PRO A 73 -8.99 -15.13 24.64
N CYS A 74 -8.33 -14.77 23.54
CA CYS A 74 -6.88 -14.77 23.47
C CYS A 74 -6.34 -13.49 24.12
N VAL A 75 -5.60 -13.65 25.21
CA VAL A 75 -4.74 -12.57 25.74
C VAL A 75 -3.86 -12.12 24.58
N LEU A 76 -3.85 -10.81 24.31
CA LEU A 76 -3.02 -10.21 23.26
C LEU A 76 -1.60 -10.79 23.36
N PRO A 77 -1.16 -11.59 22.40
CA PRO A 77 0.19 -12.11 22.42
C PRO A 77 1.16 -10.94 22.36
N ASP A 78 2.20 -10.98 23.20
CA ASP A 78 3.26 -9.99 23.08
C ASP A 78 4.01 -10.15 21.73
N SER A 79 4.85 -9.18 21.40
CA SER A 79 5.59 -9.19 20.13
C SER A 79 6.47 -10.44 19.96
N PHE A 80 6.84 -11.12 21.05
CA PHE A 80 7.64 -12.34 21.04
C PHE A 80 6.79 -13.57 20.71
N ALA A 81 5.60 -13.67 21.26
CA ALA A 81 4.67 -14.75 20.96
C ALA A 81 4.21 -14.70 19.48
N LEU A 82 4.07 -13.50 18.90
CA LEU A 82 3.80 -13.32 17.47
C LEU A 82 4.97 -13.78 16.58
N ALA A 83 6.21 -13.61 17.05
CA ALA A 83 7.40 -14.06 16.32
C ALA A 83 7.56 -15.59 16.32
N GLU A 84 7.11 -16.27 17.38
CA GLU A 84 7.12 -17.73 17.45
C GLU A 84 6.01 -18.39 16.64
N SER A 85 4.86 -17.73 16.52
CA SER A 85 3.74 -18.18 15.67
C SER A 85 3.94 -17.73 14.20
N SER A 86 5.07 -18.07 13.62
CA SER A 86 5.47 -17.63 12.27
C SER A 86 4.62 -18.20 11.10
N GLY A 87 3.38 -18.57 11.36
CA GLY A 87 2.41 -18.91 10.33
C GLY A 87 1.41 -17.76 10.15
N VAL A 88 1.39 -17.16 8.99
CA VAL A 88 0.31 -16.24 8.61
C VAL A 88 -1.01 -17.03 8.66
N ASP A 89 -1.95 -16.59 9.50
CA ASP A 89 -3.25 -17.23 9.60
C ASP A 89 -4.01 -17.13 8.26
N PRO A 90 -4.27 -18.25 7.57
CA PRO A 90 -4.95 -18.22 6.30
C PRO A 90 -6.38 -17.71 6.39
N VAL A 91 -7.04 -17.83 7.55
CA VAL A 91 -8.38 -17.28 7.77
C VAL A 91 -8.32 -15.76 7.78
N TYR A 92 -7.34 -15.18 8.49
CA TYR A 92 -7.09 -13.74 8.49
C TYR A 92 -6.82 -13.20 7.10
N MET A 93 -5.95 -13.86 6.32
CA MET A 93 -5.57 -13.41 4.98
C MET A 93 -6.71 -13.48 3.96
N ASN A 94 -7.68 -14.36 4.17
CA ASN A 94 -8.84 -14.50 3.29
C ASN A 94 -10.05 -13.67 3.74
N THR A 95 -10.04 -13.12 4.95
CA THR A 95 -11.13 -12.29 5.46
C THR A 95 -11.07 -10.91 4.81
N LEU A 96 -12.18 -10.46 4.23
CA LEU A 96 -12.30 -9.19 3.49
C LEU A 96 -11.38 -9.06 2.26
N ASN A 97 -10.79 -10.14 1.79
CA ASN A 97 -9.92 -10.16 0.61
C ASN A 97 -10.76 -10.30 -0.68
N ILE A 98 -11.57 -9.29 -0.99
CA ILE A 98 -12.53 -9.31 -2.11
C ILE A 98 -11.81 -9.36 -3.46
N ALA A 99 -10.74 -8.60 -3.64
CA ALA A 99 -9.98 -8.57 -4.88
C ALA A 99 -9.07 -9.79 -5.07
N GLY A 100 -8.67 -10.46 -3.98
CA GLY A 100 -7.73 -11.59 -4.00
C GLY A 100 -6.25 -11.14 -4.06
N ASP A 101 -5.97 -9.88 -3.76
CA ASP A 101 -4.65 -9.25 -3.75
C ASP A 101 -4.18 -8.85 -2.35
N GLU A 102 -4.85 -9.40 -1.31
CA GLU A 102 -4.60 -9.11 0.11
C GLU A 102 -4.99 -7.69 0.53
N MET A 103 -5.62 -6.92 -0.34
CA MET A 103 -6.14 -5.59 -0.02
C MET A 103 -7.56 -5.69 0.52
N MET A 104 -7.78 -5.23 1.74
CA MET A 104 -9.10 -5.24 2.40
C MET A 104 -10.00 -4.10 1.96
N GLY A 105 -9.41 -2.97 1.56
CA GLY A 105 -10.14 -1.78 1.17
C GLY A 105 -9.26 -0.56 1.01
N SER A 106 -9.87 0.55 0.61
CA SER A 106 -9.21 1.85 0.50
C SER A 106 -9.94 2.90 1.34
N VAL A 107 -9.18 3.84 1.89
CA VAL A 107 -9.73 4.98 2.64
C VAL A 107 -9.39 6.26 1.90
N GLU A 108 -10.42 7.02 1.55
CA GLU A 108 -10.26 8.33 0.96
C GLU A 108 -10.65 9.42 1.98
N ILE A 109 -9.74 10.39 2.19
CA ILE A 109 -9.98 11.52 3.08
C ILE A 109 -9.86 12.82 2.26
N PRO A 110 -10.97 13.27 1.63
CA PRO A 110 -10.95 14.42 0.71
C PRO A 110 -10.48 15.72 1.37
N LYS A 111 -10.77 15.88 2.68
CA LYS A 111 -10.43 17.09 3.43
C LYS A 111 -8.92 17.36 3.51
N ILE A 112 -8.11 16.33 3.48
CA ILE A 112 -6.64 16.41 3.52
C ILE A 112 -5.99 15.88 2.24
N ASN A 113 -6.81 15.64 1.21
CA ASN A 113 -6.37 15.18 -0.11
C ASN A 113 -5.52 13.88 -0.07
N ILE A 114 -5.90 12.95 0.81
CA ILE A 114 -5.36 11.59 0.90
C ILE A 114 -6.35 10.62 0.29
N LYS A 115 -5.84 9.75 -0.56
CA LYS A 115 -6.58 8.64 -1.15
C LYS A 115 -5.78 7.35 -1.01
#